data_730e1fa214b20e98051a76f86f5b10f4
#
_entry.id   730e1fa214b20e98051a76f86f5b10f4
#
_cell.length_a   1.000
_cell.length_b   1.000
_cell.length_c   1.000
_cell.angle_alpha   90.00
_cell.angle_beta   90.00
_cell.angle_gamma   90.00
#
_symmetry.space_group_name_H-M   'P 1'
#
loop_
_entity.id
_entity.type
_entity.pdbx_description
1 polymer ?
#
loop_
_entity_poly.entity_id
_entity_poly.type
_entity_poly.pdbx_seq_one_letter_code
_entity_poly.pdbx_strand_id
1 'polypeptide(L)'
;GMSPWRMMEEWGVPTFYLQSMTYELCQKLAAKGEYVPDIAIAGGFSAEDHIFKVLAMGAPYTKAACFGRALMIPGMVGKNMEQWLKEKDLPKTVSEFGKSVEEIYVCYETLKARYGNQIKEIPLGAIGIYSYTDKLRVGLQQLMAGSRNFRLSTISRKDLMSLTEEATKVSGIPYVMDAFREEAEKVMAG
;
A
#
# COMPACT_ATOMS: atom_id res chain seq x y z
N GLY A 1 14.21 -5.82 0.08
CA GLY A 1 15.26 -6.06 -0.84
C GLY A 1 16.20 -7.17 -0.45
N MET A 2 17.22 -7.31 -1.25
CA MET A 2 18.31 -8.28 -1.08
C MET A 2 19.53 -7.66 -0.36
N SER A 3 19.34 -6.47 0.23
CA SER A 3 20.43 -5.79 0.92
C SER A 3 20.79 -6.47 2.24
N PRO A 4 22.06 -6.43 2.67
CA PRO A 4 22.49 -6.89 3.98
C PRO A 4 21.66 -6.23 5.10
N TRP A 5 21.45 -6.96 6.20
CA TRP A 5 20.64 -6.50 7.33
C TRP A 5 21.06 -5.09 7.82
N ARG A 6 22.33 -4.86 8.04
CA ARG A 6 22.86 -3.55 8.50
C ARG A 6 22.54 -2.41 7.54
N MET A 7 22.57 -2.66 6.23
CA MET A 7 22.24 -1.64 5.24
C MET A 7 20.77 -1.22 5.33
N MET A 8 19.88 -2.13 5.74
CA MET A 8 18.45 -1.85 5.85
C MET A 8 18.07 -1.25 7.19
N GLU A 9 18.67 -1.72 8.28
CA GLU A 9 18.24 -1.38 9.64
C GLU A 9 19.06 -0.24 10.28
N GLU A 10 20.35 -0.17 9.97
CA GLU A 10 21.24 0.81 10.59
C GLU A 10 21.53 2.02 9.70
N TRP A 11 21.66 1.82 8.38
CA TRP A 11 22.06 2.87 7.45
C TRP A 11 20.94 3.33 6.53
N GLY A 12 19.82 2.63 6.52
CA GLY A 12 18.67 2.98 5.71
C GLY A 12 17.97 4.22 6.26
N VAL A 13 17.64 5.17 5.39
CA VAL A 13 16.75 6.27 5.74
C VAL A 13 15.31 5.76 5.68
N PRO A 14 14.48 5.90 6.74
CA PRO A 14 13.10 5.50 6.69
C PRO A 14 12.34 6.18 5.54
N THR A 15 11.48 5.42 4.86
CA THR A 15 10.78 5.86 3.66
C THR A 15 10.00 7.17 3.85
N PHE A 16 9.47 7.42 5.04
CA PHE A 16 8.78 8.65 5.38
C PHE A 16 9.68 9.89 5.20
N TYR A 17 10.90 9.86 5.71
CA TYR A 17 11.88 10.95 5.55
C TYR A 17 12.33 11.07 4.10
N LEU A 18 12.65 9.94 3.47
CA LEU A 18 13.08 9.92 2.07
C LEU A 18 12.01 10.52 1.14
N GLN A 19 10.76 10.15 1.34
CA GLN A 19 9.63 10.69 0.57
C GLN A 19 9.47 12.20 0.78
N SER A 20 9.60 12.68 2.03
CA SER A 20 9.51 14.10 2.36
C SER A 20 10.62 14.90 1.68
N MET A 21 11.87 14.44 1.78
CA MET A 21 13.02 15.06 1.12
C MET A 21 12.86 15.06 -0.41
N THR A 22 12.41 13.95 -0.98
CA THR A 22 12.18 13.84 -2.42
C THR A 22 11.13 14.83 -2.89
N TYR A 23 10.03 14.97 -2.15
CA TYR A 23 8.99 15.95 -2.45
C TYR A 23 9.54 17.38 -2.46
N GLU A 24 10.31 17.78 -1.43
CA GLU A 24 10.92 19.12 -1.37
C GLU A 24 11.86 19.40 -2.55
N LEU A 25 12.68 18.40 -2.92
CA LEU A 25 13.59 18.53 -4.07
C LEU A 25 12.81 18.68 -5.37
N CYS A 26 11.74 17.91 -5.57
CA CYS A 26 10.86 18.06 -6.73
C CYS A 26 10.21 19.44 -6.78
N GLN A 27 9.76 19.98 -5.64
CA GLN A 27 9.22 21.34 -5.58
C GLN A 27 10.27 22.40 -5.96
N LYS A 28 11.50 22.25 -5.47
CA LYS A 28 12.60 23.17 -5.81
C LYS A 28 12.95 23.15 -7.30
N LEU A 29 12.93 21.97 -7.93
CA LEU A 29 13.12 21.85 -9.38
C LEU A 29 11.97 22.51 -10.15
N ALA A 30 10.72 22.20 -9.77
CA ALA A 30 9.54 22.79 -10.39
C ALA A 30 9.51 24.33 -10.29
N ALA A 31 9.88 24.88 -9.11
CA ALA A 31 9.95 26.33 -8.90
C ALA A 31 10.99 27.02 -9.76
N LYS A 32 12.02 26.31 -10.20
CA LYS A 32 13.04 26.83 -11.15
C LYS A 32 12.66 26.63 -12.60
N GLY A 33 11.52 26.01 -12.90
CA GLY A 33 11.14 25.62 -14.26
C GLY A 33 11.95 24.45 -14.83
N GLU A 34 12.67 23.72 -13.97
CA GLU A 34 13.45 22.56 -14.36
C GLU A 34 12.56 21.31 -14.53
N TYR A 35 13.06 20.35 -15.30
CA TYR A 35 12.38 19.06 -15.45
C TYR A 35 12.29 18.31 -14.12
N VAL A 36 11.08 17.88 -13.75
CA VAL A 36 10.84 17.02 -12.59
C VAL A 36 10.49 15.61 -13.08
N PRO A 37 11.29 14.60 -12.78
CA PRO A 37 10.99 13.23 -13.19
C PRO A 37 9.78 12.66 -12.44
N ASP A 38 9.11 11.66 -13.02
CA ASP A 38 8.16 10.84 -12.30
C ASP A 38 8.88 10.01 -11.25
N ILE A 39 8.37 10.04 -10.02
CA ILE A 39 8.99 9.37 -8.87
C ILE A 39 8.28 8.06 -8.57
N ALA A 40 9.06 6.99 -8.39
CA ALA A 40 8.63 5.71 -7.85
C ALA A 40 9.33 5.47 -6.51
N ILE A 41 8.57 5.22 -5.45
CA ILE A 41 9.11 5.00 -4.11
C ILE A 41 9.01 3.53 -3.73
N ALA A 42 10.11 2.99 -3.21
CA ALA A 42 10.20 1.65 -2.63
C ALA A 42 10.64 1.73 -1.16
N GLY A 43 10.08 0.88 -0.30
CA GLY A 43 10.52 0.78 1.09
C GLY A 43 9.42 0.40 2.06
N GLY A 44 9.31 -0.89 2.38
CA GLY A 44 8.44 -1.40 3.46
C GLY A 44 6.94 -1.41 3.17
N PHE A 45 6.52 -1.21 1.93
CA PHE A 45 5.08 -1.21 1.60
C PHE A 45 4.51 -2.62 1.61
N SER A 46 3.37 -2.79 2.29
CA SER A 46 2.67 -4.07 2.43
C SER A 46 1.14 -3.92 2.58
N ALA A 47 0.62 -2.72 2.60
CA ALA A 47 -0.81 -2.48 2.77
C ALA A 47 -1.31 -1.34 1.86
N GLU A 48 -2.62 -1.28 1.67
CA GLU A 48 -3.29 -0.31 0.81
C GLU A 48 -3.12 1.13 1.28
N ASP A 49 -3.10 1.35 2.59
CA ASP A 49 -2.86 2.66 3.19
C ASP A 49 -1.42 3.15 2.94
N HIS A 50 -0.44 2.24 2.86
CA HIS A 50 0.91 2.59 2.47
C HIS A 50 0.96 3.13 1.04
N ILE A 51 0.18 2.54 0.11
CA ILE A 51 0.06 3.01 -1.27
C ILE A 51 -0.57 4.41 -1.28
N PHE A 52 -1.70 4.56 -0.59
CA PHE A 52 -2.41 5.83 -0.52
C PHE A 52 -1.52 6.94 0.05
N LYS A 53 -0.89 6.68 1.20
CA LYS A 53 -0.03 7.64 1.89
C LYS A 53 1.17 8.07 1.05
N VAL A 54 1.87 7.13 0.39
CA VAL A 54 3.04 7.50 -0.40
C VAL A 54 2.67 8.30 -1.65
N LEU A 55 1.56 7.96 -2.30
CA LEU A 55 1.05 8.74 -3.44
C LEU A 55 0.62 10.14 -2.99
N ALA A 56 -0.13 10.24 -1.89
CA ALA A 56 -0.59 11.52 -1.35
C ALA A 56 0.59 12.40 -0.89
N MET A 57 1.53 11.86 -0.10
CA MET A 57 2.71 12.61 0.39
C MET A 57 3.55 13.20 -0.74
N GLY A 58 3.69 12.45 -1.83
CA GLY A 58 4.53 12.84 -2.96
C GLY A 58 3.79 13.50 -4.12
N ALA A 59 2.48 13.69 -4.01
CA ALA A 59 1.71 14.31 -5.08
C ALA A 59 2.16 15.77 -5.36
N PRO A 60 2.26 16.17 -6.63
CA PRO A 60 1.90 15.44 -7.86
C PRO A 60 3.04 14.61 -8.47
N TYR A 61 4.21 14.49 -7.82
CA TYR A 61 5.43 13.94 -8.39
C TYR A 61 5.53 12.41 -8.26
N THR A 62 5.08 11.84 -7.15
CA THR A 62 5.11 10.40 -6.93
C THR A 62 3.98 9.71 -7.70
N LYS A 63 4.36 8.81 -8.61
CA LYS A 63 3.45 8.10 -9.52
C LYS A 63 3.29 6.62 -9.18
N ALA A 64 4.23 6.04 -8.44
CA ALA A 64 4.22 4.62 -8.15
C ALA A 64 4.75 4.28 -6.75
N ALA A 65 4.13 3.28 -6.13
CA ALA A 65 4.63 2.57 -4.95
C ALA A 65 5.16 1.20 -5.36
N CYS A 66 6.39 0.88 -4.98
CA CYS A 66 7.06 -0.37 -5.37
C CYS A 66 6.99 -1.38 -4.22
N PHE A 67 6.50 -2.57 -4.52
CA PHE A 67 6.41 -3.69 -3.61
C PHE A 67 7.49 -4.73 -3.91
N GLY A 68 8.14 -5.23 -2.88
CA GLY A 68 9.11 -6.31 -2.99
C GLY A 68 8.61 -7.58 -2.27
N ARG A 69 9.17 -7.87 -1.12
CA ARG A 69 8.89 -9.08 -0.31
C ARG A 69 7.42 -9.30 -0.01
N ALA A 70 6.64 -8.24 0.15
CA ALA A 70 5.21 -8.33 0.42
C ALA A 70 4.43 -9.11 -0.65
N LEU A 71 4.84 -9.03 -1.93
CA LEU A 71 4.25 -9.83 -3.02
C LEU A 71 4.81 -11.26 -3.08
N MET A 72 6.01 -11.49 -2.59
CA MET A 72 6.61 -12.83 -2.57
C MET A 72 5.97 -13.74 -1.50
N ILE A 73 5.62 -13.17 -0.33
CA ILE A 73 5.06 -13.92 0.79
C ILE A 73 3.81 -14.71 0.41
N PRO A 74 2.75 -14.12 -0.17
CA PRO A 74 1.55 -14.86 -0.56
C PRO A 74 1.84 -15.93 -1.62
N GLY A 75 2.81 -15.71 -2.51
CA GLY A 75 3.26 -16.72 -3.46
C GLY A 75 3.91 -17.93 -2.78
N MET A 76 4.79 -17.69 -1.83
CA MET A 76 5.45 -18.75 -1.05
C MET A 76 4.47 -19.48 -0.14
N VAL A 77 3.59 -18.75 0.55
CA VAL A 77 2.55 -19.35 1.40
C VAL A 77 1.63 -20.21 0.55
N GLY A 78 1.20 -19.74 -0.63
CA GLY A 78 0.36 -20.53 -1.55
C GLY A 78 1.03 -21.82 -2.00
N LYS A 79 2.36 -21.82 -2.24
CA LYS A 79 3.10 -23.04 -2.54
C LYS A 79 3.09 -24.02 -1.35
N ASN A 80 3.29 -23.53 -0.13
CA ASN A 80 3.21 -24.37 1.06
C ASN A 80 1.78 -24.90 1.27
N MET A 81 0.77 -24.08 1.03
CA MET A 81 -0.64 -24.47 1.10
C MET A 81 -0.96 -25.64 0.19
N GLU A 82 -0.41 -25.64 -1.03
CA GLU A 82 -0.60 -26.74 -1.97
C GLU A 82 -0.07 -28.06 -1.40
N GLN A 83 1.08 -28.03 -0.74
CA GLN A 83 1.67 -29.20 -0.10
C GLN A 83 0.82 -29.63 1.11
N TRP A 84 0.49 -28.72 2.05
CA TRP A 84 -0.30 -29.04 3.24
C TRP A 84 -1.67 -29.62 2.93
N LEU A 85 -2.33 -29.11 1.88
CA LEU A 85 -3.62 -29.64 1.43
C LEU A 85 -3.49 -31.08 0.86
N LYS A 86 -2.41 -31.36 0.10
CA LYS A 86 -2.12 -32.71 -0.41
C LYS A 86 -1.83 -33.69 0.73
N GLU A 87 -1.07 -33.28 1.72
CA GLU A 87 -0.68 -34.09 2.87
C GLU A 87 -1.77 -34.16 3.96
N LYS A 88 -2.83 -33.34 3.84
CA LYS A 88 -3.90 -33.18 4.85
C LYS A 88 -3.37 -32.77 6.22
N ASP A 89 -2.28 -32.02 6.22
CA ASP A 89 -1.58 -31.52 7.41
C ASP A 89 -1.53 -29.98 7.43
N LEU A 90 -2.71 -29.36 7.51
CA LEU A 90 -2.81 -27.90 7.60
C LEU A 90 -2.38 -27.41 8.97
N PRO A 91 -1.46 -26.43 9.06
CA PRO A 91 -1.16 -25.77 10.31
C PRO A 91 -2.42 -25.21 10.98
N LYS A 92 -2.47 -25.26 12.33
CA LYS A 92 -3.63 -24.79 13.08
C LYS A 92 -4.02 -23.35 12.72
N THR A 93 -3.06 -22.48 12.58
CA THR A 93 -3.25 -21.06 12.20
C THR A 93 -3.88 -20.89 10.83
N VAL A 94 -3.73 -21.85 9.93
CA VAL A 94 -4.35 -21.84 8.60
C VAL A 94 -5.72 -22.48 8.63
N SER A 95 -5.86 -23.61 9.34
CA SER A 95 -7.12 -24.35 9.45
C SER A 95 -8.24 -23.58 10.16
N GLU A 96 -7.91 -22.48 10.86
CA GLU A 96 -8.87 -21.51 11.41
C GLU A 96 -9.61 -20.74 10.31
N PHE A 97 -9.01 -20.56 9.13
CA PHE A 97 -9.63 -19.89 8.00
C PHE A 97 -10.38 -20.84 7.05
N GLY A 98 -10.16 -22.13 7.18
CA GLY A 98 -10.79 -23.16 6.36
C GLY A 98 -9.90 -24.37 6.14
N LYS A 99 -10.48 -25.40 5.49
CA LYS A 99 -9.81 -26.67 5.20
C LYS A 99 -9.72 -26.99 3.70
N SER A 100 -10.25 -26.11 2.89
CA SER A 100 -10.22 -26.21 1.42
C SER A 100 -9.71 -24.93 0.80
N VAL A 101 -9.35 -24.98 -0.48
CA VAL A 101 -8.89 -23.80 -1.24
C VAL A 101 -9.99 -22.76 -1.30
N GLU A 102 -11.22 -23.18 -1.50
CA GLU A 102 -12.41 -22.33 -1.61
C GLU A 102 -12.67 -21.55 -0.31
N GLU A 103 -12.45 -22.19 0.84
CA GLU A 103 -12.66 -21.56 2.15
C GLU A 103 -11.53 -20.57 2.48
N ILE A 104 -10.30 -20.90 2.13
CA ILE A 104 -9.10 -20.11 2.49
C ILE A 104 -8.92 -18.89 1.56
N TYR A 105 -9.18 -19.05 0.27
CA TYR A 105 -9.02 -17.98 -0.71
C TYR A 105 -10.36 -17.42 -1.18
N VAL A 106 -10.81 -16.35 -0.58
CA VAL A 106 -12.09 -15.66 -0.88
C VAL A 106 -12.25 -15.37 -2.39
N CYS A 107 -11.15 -15.10 -3.10
CA CYS A 107 -11.16 -14.84 -4.54
C CYS A 107 -11.31 -16.10 -5.40
N TYR A 108 -11.24 -17.31 -4.82
CA TYR A 108 -11.21 -18.56 -5.60
C TYR A 108 -12.46 -18.75 -6.45
N GLU A 109 -13.64 -18.52 -5.92
CA GLU A 109 -14.90 -18.64 -6.68
C GLU A 109 -14.98 -17.64 -7.85
N THR A 110 -14.47 -16.43 -7.66
CA THR A 110 -14.38 -15.43 -8.74
C THR A 110 -13.44 -15.91 -9.86
N LEU A 111 -12.29 -16.47 -9.47
CA LEU A 111 -11.33 -17.03 -10.43
C LEU A 111 -11.91 -18.28 -11.14
N LYS A 112 -12.62 -19.14 -10.41
CA LYS A 112 -13.28 -20.32 -10.95
C LYS A 112 -14.37 -19.95 -11.96
N ALA A 113 -15.15 -18.91 -11.68
CA ALA A 113 -16.13 -18.40 -12.64
C ALA A 113 -15.46 -17.87 -13.91
N ARG A 114 -14.24 -17.29 -13.80
CA ARG A 114 -13.49 -16.74 -14.93
C ARG A 114 -12.75 -17.82 -15.76
N TYR A 115 -12.14 -18.80 -15.10
CA TYR A 115 -11.25 -19.77 -15.73
C TYR A 115 -11.88 -21.18 -15.87
N GLY A 116 -13.06 -21.41 -15.27
CA GLY A 116 -13.72 -22.71 -15.31
C GLY A 116 -12.83 -23.82 -14.77
N ASN A 117 -12.73 -24.93 -15.49
CA ASN A 117 -11.91 -26.08 -15.09
C ASN A 117 -10.41 -25.82 -15.10
N GLN A 118 -9.95 -24.81 -15.85
CA GLN A 118 -8.52 -24.42 -15.90
C GLN A 118 -8.01 -23.85 -14.57
N ILE A 119 -8.88 -23.45 -13.65
CA ILE A 119 -8.49 -22.99 -12.31
C ILE A 119 -7.62 -24.03 -11.57
N LYS A 120 -7.84 -25.33 -11.84
CA LYS A 120 -7.08 -26.42 -11.20
C LYS A 120 -5.63 -26.51 -11.67
N GLU A 121 -5.30 -25.88 -12.80
CA GLU A 121 -3.95 -25.82 -13.36
C GLU A 121 -3.17 -24.60 -12.83
N ILE A 122 -3.87 -23.65 -12.20
CA ILE A 122 -3.25 -22.44 -11.65
C ILE A 122 -2.63 -22.77 -10.29
N PRO A 123 -1.30 -22.57 -10.11
CA PRO A 123 -0.64 -22.81 -8.84
C PRO A 123 -1.25 -21.97 -7.71
N LEU A 124 -1.42 -22.54 -6.51
CA LEU A 124 -1.96 -21.80 -5.36
C LEU A 124 -1.12 -20.57 -4.98
N GLY A 125 0.17 -20.57 -5.28
CA GLY A 125 1.01 -19.39 -5.13
C GLY A 125 0.55 -18.22 -6.00
N ALA A 126 0.12 -18.47 -7.23
CA ALA A 126 -0.43 -17.43 -8.11
C ALA A 126 -1.79 -16.94 -7.62
N ILE A 127 -2.64 -17.83 -7.12
CA ILE A 127 -3.91 -17.48 -6.47
C ILE A 127 -3.68 -16.63 -5.24
N GLY A 128 -2.67 -16.95 -4.42
CA GLY A 128 -2.28 -16.17 -3.26
C GLY A 128 -1.83 -14.74 -3.62
N ILE A 129 -1.00 -14.59 -4.65
CA ILE A 129 -0.57 -13.26 -5.15
C ILE A 129 -1.79 -12.48 -5.67
N TYR A 130 -2.67 -13.11 -6.43
CA TYR A 130 -3.89 -12.49 -6.93
C TYR A 130 -4.77 -12.01 -5.78
N SER A 131 -5.04 -12.86 -4.79
CA SER A 131 -5.86 -12.53 -3.62
C SER A 131 -5.29 -11.34 -2.86
N TYR A 132 -3.99 -11.32 -2.62
CA TYR A 132 -3.33 -10.21 -1.94
C TYR A 132 -3.40 -8.91 -2.76
N THR A 133 -3.17 -8.99 -4.05
CA THR A 133 -3.23 -7.81 -4.95
C THR A 133 -4.66 -7.27 -5.04
N ASP A 134 -5.66 -8.16 -5.10
CA ASP A 134 -7.07 -7.77 -5.12
C ASP A 134 -7.48 -7.09 -3.80
N LYS A 135 -7.01 -7.60 -2.66
CA LYS A 135 -7.19 -6.95 -1.36
C LYS A 135 -6.61 -5.53 -1.36
N LEU A 136 -5.38 -5.36 -1.83
CA LEU A 136 -4.76 -4.03 -1.93
C LEU A 136 -5.56 -3.08 -2.84
N ARG A 137 -6.06 -3.60 -3.97
CA ARG A 137 -6.88 -2.84 -4.92
C ARG A 137 -8.17 -2.37 -4.28
N VAL A 138 -8.91 -3.27 -3.64
CA VAL A 138 -10.20 -2.97 -3.00
C VAL A 138 -10.01 -1.99 -1.84
N GLY A 139 -9.02 -2.24 -0.97
CA GLY A 139 -8.72 -1.35 0.14
C GLY A 139 -8.29 0.05 -0.31
N LEU A 140 -7.46 0.15 -1.36
CA LEU A 140 -7.10 1.43 -1.95
C LEU A 140 -8.33 2.18 -2.50
N GLN A 141 -9.23 1.48 -3.19
CA GLN A 141 -10.48 2.07 -3.68
C GLN A 141 -11.38 2.58 -2.52
N GLN A 142 -11.42 1.86 -1.40
CA GLN A 142 -12.16 2.30 -0.21
C GLN A 142 -11.56 3.57 0.40
N LEU A 143 -10.24 3.65 0.54
CA LEU A 143 -9.55 4.85 1.03
C LEU A 143 -9.78 6.03 0.08
N MET A 144 -9.68 5.80 -1.21
CA MET A 144 -9.95 6.82 -2.24
C MET A 144 -11.40 7.31 -2.18
N ALA A 145 -12.37 6.41 -2.05
CA ALA A 145 -13.79 6.78 -1.92
C ALA A 145 -14.04 7.58 -0.64
N GLY A 146 -13.43 7.19 0.48
CA GLY A 146 -13.50 7.92 1.75
C GLY A 146 -12.97 9.35 1.66
N SER A 147 -11.90 9.57 0.91
CA SER A 147 -11.33 10.89 0.62
C SER A 147 -11.93 11.57 -0.61
N ARG A 148 -13.00 11.03 -1.20
CA ARG A 148 -13.68 11.51 -2.43
C ARG A 148 -12.77 11.60 -3.65
N ASN A 149 -11.75 10.78 -3.72
CA ASN A 149 -10.85 10.64 -4.86
C ASN A 149 -11.28 9.45 -5.72
N PHE A 150 -11.75 9.69 -6.94
CA PHE A 150 -12.19 8.63 -7.87
C PHE A 150 -11.19 8.34 -8.98
N ARG A 151 -10.00 8.95 -8.91
CA ARG A 151 -8.85 8.72 -9.79
C ARG A 151 -7.57 8.81 -8.97
N LEU A 152 -6.57 8.01 -9.30
CA LEU A 152 -5.26 8.08 -8.63
C LEU A 152 -4.61 9.47 -8.76
N SER A 153 -4.81 10.14 -9.89
CA SER A 153 -4.26 11.47 -10.16
C SER A 153 -4.89 12.60 -9.32
N THR A 154 -6.00 12.36 -8.63
CA THR A 154 -6.64 13.36 -7.74
C THR A 154 -6.18 13.24 -6.30
N ILE A 155 -5.51 12.13 -5.94
CA ILE A 155 -4.90 11.98 -4.62
C ILE A 155 -3.86 13.07 -4.42
N SER A 156 -3.93 13.75 -3.28
CA SER A 156 -3.10 14.91 -2.98
C SER A 156 -2.67 14.95 -1.52
N ARG A 157 -1.76 15.84 -1.19
CA ARG A 157 -1.30 16.07 0.18
C ARG A 157 -2.42 16.55 1.12
N LYS A 158 -3.50 17.12 0.57
CA LYS A 158 -4.68 17.55 1.32
C LYS A 158 -5.50 16.39 1.89
N ASP A 159 -5.28 15.17 1.38
CA ASP A 159 -5.94 13.96 1.85
C ASP A 159 -5.26 13.36 3.10
N LEU A 160 -4.19 14.00 3.60
CA LEU A 160 -3.42 13.55 4.75
C LEU A 160 -3.34 14.62 5.83
N MET A 161 -3.32 14.15 7.08
CA MET A 161 -2.99 14.96 8.26
C MET A 161 -1.89 14.27 9.05
N SER A 162 -0.97 15.07 9.60
CA SER A 162 0.06 14.57 10.50
C SER A 162 -0.52 14.40 11.90
N LEU A 163 -0.22 13.28 12.56
CA LEU A 163 -0.68 12.99 13.92
C LEU A 163 0.28 13.51 15.01
N THR A 164 1.47 13.97 14.62
CA THR A 164 2.46 14.53 15.52
C THR A 164 3.08 15.78 14.91
N GLU A 165 3.55 16.69 15.76
CA GLU A 165 4.27 17.89 15.33
C GLU A 165 5.57 17.54 14.59
N GLU A 166 6.26 16.47 15.01
CA GLU A 166 7.46 15.98 14.33
C GLU A 166 7.14 15.56 12.89
N ALA A 167 6.05 14.81 12.69
CA ALA A 167 5.62 14.41 11.35
C ALA A 167 5.28 15.63 10.49
N THR A 168 4.64 16.64 11.05
CA THR A 168 4.37 17.93 10.38
C THR A 168 5.68 18.63 9.98
N LYS A 169 6.62 18.74 10.90
CA LYS A 169 7.92 19.38 10.65
C LYS A 169 8.71 18.69 9.53
N VAL A 170 8.68 17.36 9.48
CA VAL A 170 9.41 16.57 8.47
C VAL A 170 8.71 16.59 7.12
N SER A 171 7.39 16.46 7.10
CA SER A 171 6.64 16.27 5.84
C SER A 171 6.03 17.56 5.28
N GLY A 172 5.84 18.59 6.10
CA GLY A 172 5.05 19.77 5.75
C GLY A 172 3.55 19.48 5.58
N ILE A 173 3.06 18.33 6.06
CA ILE A 173 1.63 18.00 6.11
C ILE A 173 1.05 18.59 7.40
N PRO A 174 -0.10 19.28 7.37
CA PRO A 174 -0.67 19.95 8.53
C PRO A 174 -0.90 19.00 9.73
N TYR A 175 -0.69 19.51 10.92
CA TYR A 175 -1.01 18.78 12.15
C TYR A 175 -2.53 18.67 12.33
N VAL A 176 -3.01 17.49 12.69
CA VAL A 176 -4.44 17.19 12.78
C VAL A 176 -5.18 18.11 13.76
N MET A 177 -4.52 18.56 14.85
CA MET A 177 -5.13 19.43 15.86
C MET A 177 -5.29 20.88 15.40
N ASP A 178 -4.52 21.31 14.39
CA ASP A 178 -4.57 22.67 13.84
C ASP A 178 -5.30 22.72 12.49
N ALA A 179 -5.27 21.60 11.77
CA ALA A 179 -5.97 21.47 10.50
C ALA A 179 -7.48 21.73 10.69
N PHE A 180 -8.03 22.58 9.87
CA PHE A 180 -9.45 22.95 9.88
C PHE A 180 -9.98 23.66 11.17
N ARG A 181 -9.10 24.01 12.12
CA ARG A 181 -9.53 24.73 13.33
C ARG A 181 -10.25 26.05 13.01
N GLU A 182 -9.66 26.84 12.12
CA GLU A 182 -10.27 28.11 11.70
C GLU A 182 -11.61 27.94 11.01
N GLU A 183 -11.73 26.88 10.17
CA GLU A 183 -13.00 26.58 9.50
C GLU A 183 -14.06 26.13 10.50
N ALA A 184 -13.69 25.29 11.46
CA ALA A 184 -14.59 24.86 12.53
C ALA A 184 -15.04 26.04 13.40
N GLU A 185 -14.14 26.94 13.76
CA GLU A 185 -14.47 28.15 14.54
C GLU A 185 -15.40 29.08 13.77
N LYS A 186 -15.18 29.26 12.46
CA LYS A 186 -16.10 30.04 11.60
C LYS A 186 -17.52 29.46 11.55
N VAL A 187 -17.61 28.12 11.44
CA VAL A 187 -18.92 27.44 11.44
C VAL A 187 -19.62 27.56 12.79
N MET A 188 -18.88 27.54 13.90
CA MET A 188 -19.47 27.71 15.24
C MET A 188 -19.84 29.17 15.55
N ALA A 189 -19.20 30.13 14.93
CA ALA A 189 -19.46 31.55 15.14
C ALA A 189 -20.68 32.06 14.34
N GLY A 190 -21.26 31.25 13.43
CA GLY A 190 -22.51 31.50 12.79
C GLY A 190 -22.61 32.09 11.53
#